data_334c9cc241cfb03ec146f978274688cc
#
_entry.id   334c9cc241cfb03ec146f978274688cc
#
_cell.length_a   1.000
_cell.length_b   1.000
_cell.length_c   1.000
_cell.angle_alpha   90.00
_cell.angle_beta   90.00
_cell.angle_gamma   90.00
#
_symmetry.space_group_name_H-M   'P 1'
#
loop_
_entity.id
_entity.type
_entity.pdbx_description
1 polymer ?
#
loop_
_entity_poly.entity_id
_entity_poly.type
_entity_poly.pdbx_seq_one_letter_code
_entity_poly.pdbx_strand_id
1 'polypeptide(L)'
;MEEIIMYSTSWCVDCRRAKQFLKDRGVNFVEVNIDEEPDAEDLVLEVNEGRRKVPTIKFGDRFFACSPFDPYQLSSELNIPLKK
;
A
#
# COMPACT_ATOMS: atom_id res chain seq x y z
N MET A 1 -6.43 -10.04 13.93
CA MET A 1 -5.46 -9.72 12.86
C MET A 1 -5.81 -8.37 12.27
N GLU A 2 -4.81 -7.59 11.98
CA GLU A 2 -5.04 -6.27 11.43
C GLU A 2 -5.19 -6.35 9.92
N GLU A 3 -6.12 -5.56 9.41
CA GLU A 3 -6.39 -5.51 7.99
C GLU A 3 -5.35 -4.66 7.27
N ILE A 4 -4.96 -5.10 6.09
CA ILE A 4 -4.04 -4.36 5.22
C ILE A 4 -4.86 -3.75 4.09
N ILE A 5 -4.78 -2.43 3.94
CA ILE A 5 -5.48 -1.73 2.85
C ILE A 5 -4.42 -1.04 2.00
N MET A 6 -4.47 -1.29 0.70
CA MET A 6 -3.54 -0.66 -0.25
C MET A 6 -4.30 0.36 -1.09
N TYR A 7 -3.92 1.62 -0.96
CA TYR A 7 -4.46 2.69 -1.78
C TYR A 7 -3.58 2.84 -3.01
N SER A 8 -4.16 2.67 -4.19
CA SER A 8 -3.41 2.54 -5.42
C SER A 8 -4.11 3.23 -6.59
N THR A 9 -3.44 3.21 -7.75
CA THR A 9 -4.03 3.61 -9.01
C THR A 9 -3.79 2.50 -10.02
N SER A 10 -4.58 2.47 -11.09
CA SER A 10 -4.49 1.39 -12.07
C SER A 10 -3.23 1.43 -12.92
N TRP A 11 -2.55 2.60 -12.98
CA TRP A 11 -1.37 2.78 -13.81
C TRP A 11 -0.06 2.75 -13.03
N CYS A 12 -0.10 2.50 -11.75
CA CYS A 12 1.07 2.59 -10.88
C CYS A 12 1.92 1.32 -10.92
N VAL A 13 3.17 1.44 -11.37
CA VAL A 13 4.10 0.31 -11.41
C VAL A 13 4.46 -0.16 -10.00
N ASP A 14 4.71 0.79 -9.09
CA ASP A 14 5.04 0.45 -7.72
C ASP A 14 3.90 -0.27 -7.02
N CYS A 15 2.66 0.11 -7.35
CA CYS A 15 1.48 -0.57 -6.80
C CYS A 15 1.42 -2.03 -7.27
N ARG A 16 1.71 -2.27 -8.56
CA ARG A 16 1.71 -3.63 -9.08
C ARG A 16 2.77 -4.49 -8.43
N ARG A 17 3.95 -3.91 -8.22
CA ARG A 17 5.04 -4.64 -7.55
C ARG A 17 4.71 -4.95 -6.11
N ALA A 18 4.10 -3.99 -5.41
CA ALA A 18 3.69 -4.21 -4.03
C ALA A 18 2.61 -5.29 -3.94
N LYS A 19 1.64 -5.26 -4.85
CA LYS A 19 0.60 -6.29 -4.88
C LYS A 19 1.18 -7.67 -5.15
N GLN A 20 2.10 -7.76 -6.09
CA GLN A 20 2.73 -9.04 -6.41
C GLN A 20 3.52 -9.57 -5.21
N PHE A 21 4.23 -8.69 -4.52
CA PHE A 21 4.96 -9.07 -3.32
C PHE A 21 4.02 -9.70 -2.28
N LEU A 22 2.88 -9.07 -2.04
CA LEU A 22 1.94 -9.57 -1.04
C LEU A 22 1.30 -10.88 -1.49
N LYS A 23 0.91 -10.98 -2.77
CA LYS A 23 0.30 -12.20 -3.30
C LYS A 23 1.25 -13.38 -3.26
N ASP A 24 2.50 -13.15 -3.60
CA ASP A 24 3.51 -14.21 -3.60
C ASP A 24 3.72 -14.80 -2.21
N ARG A 25 3.43 -14.04 -1.18
CA ARG A 25 3.60 -14.48 0.20
C ARG A 25 2.30 -14.89 0.87
N GLY A 26 1.22 -14.96 0.09
CA GLY A 26 -0.07 -15.40 0.60
C GLY A 26 -0.71 -14.42 1.58
N VAL A 27 -0.36 -13.14 1.48
CA VAL A 27 -0.89 -12.11 2.36
C VAL A 27 -2.14 -11.48 1.75
N ASN A 28 -3.23 -11.49 2.50
CA ASN A 28 -4.49 -10.89 2.06
C ASN A 28 -4.48 -9.39 2.31
N PHE A 29 -5.04 -8.65 1.37
CA PHE A 29 -5.17 -7.20 1.50
C PHE A 29 -6.38 -6.73 0.70
N VAL A 30 -6.87 -5.53 1.06
CA VAL A 30 -7.93 -4.87 0.32
C VAL A 30 -7.29 -3.77 -0.52
N GLU A 31 -7.64 -3.70 -1.79
CA GLU A 31 -7.14 -2.67 -2.68
C GLU A 31 -8.21 -1.62 -2.91
N VAL A 32 -7.84 -0.35 -2.77
CA VAL A 32 -8.73 0.77 -3.03
C VAL A 32 -8.10 1.63 -4.12
N ASN A 33 -8.82 1.82 -5.22
CA ASN A 33 -8.35 2.68 -6.32
C ASN A 33 -8.76 4.12 -6.02
N ILE A 34 -7.79 4.97 -5.75
CA ILE A 34 -8.08 6.34 -5.33
C ILE A 34 -8.59 7.21 -6.48
N ASP A 35 -8.43 6.77 -7.72
CA ASP A 35 -9.01 7.49 -8.85
C ASP A 35 -10.53 7.32 -8.90
N GLU A 36 -11.04 6.25 -8.27
CA GLU A 36 -12.47 5.95 -8.25
C GLU A 36 -13.13 6.30 -6.92
N GLU A 37 -12.33 6.59 -5.89
CA GLU A 37 -12.81 6.85 -4.54
C GLU A 37 -12.25 8.18 -4.03
N PRO A 38 -12.98 9.29 -4.22
CA PRO A 38 -12.48 10.62 -3.83
C PRO A 38 -12.11 10.73 -2.36
N ASP A 39 -12.88 10.10 -1.47
CA ASP A 39 -12.57 10.14 -0.05
C ASP A 39 -11.25 9.45 0.25
N ALA A 40 -10.95 8.38 -0.47
CA ALA A 40 -9.68 7.68 -0.30
C ALA A 40 -8.52 8.52 -0.83
N GLU A 41 -8.72 9.26 -1.91
CA GLU A 41 -7.69 10.16 -2.40
C GLU A 41 -7.38 11.25 -1.36
N ASP A 42 -8.42 11.81 -0.76
CA ASP A 42 -8.25 12.82 0.28
C ASP A 42 -7.44 12.27 1.45
N LEU A 43 -7.70 11.02 1.84
CA LEU A 43 -6.96 10.37 2.91
C LEU A 43 -5.49 10.20 2.55
N VAL A 44 -5.21 9.78 1.32
CA VAL A 44 -3.82 9.61 0.86
C VAL A 44 -3.08 10.94 0.91
N LEU A 45 -3.73 12.01 0.49
CA LEU A 45 -3.12 13.35 0.53
C LEU A 45 -2.87 13.78 1.97
N GLU A 46 -3.82 13.52 2.86
CA GLU A 46 -3.70 13.91 4.26
C GLU A 46 -2.52 13.22 4.94
N VAL A 47 -2.38 11.90 4.76
CA VAL A 47 -1.32 11.15 5.46
C VAL A 47 0.06 11.32 4.80
N ASN A 48 0.12 11.90 3.61
CA ASN A 48 1.37 12.13 2.89
C ASN A 48 1.68 13.63 2.73
N GLU A 49 1.14 14.44 3.62
CA GLU A 49 1.42 15.88 3.66
C GLU A 49 1.07 16.59 2.35
N GLY A 50 -0.07 16.25 1.79
CA GLY A 50 -0.56 16.84 0.55
C GLY A 50 -0.03 16.22 -0.71
N ARG A 51 0.74 15.14 -0.61
CA ARG A 51 1.33 14.47 -1.77
C ARG A 51 0.52 13.23 -2.13
N ARG A 52 0.32 13.04 -3.43
CA ARG A 52 -0.41 11.88 -3.95
C ARG A 52 0.56 10.74 -4.18
N LYS A 53 0.90 10.01 -3.11
CA LYS A 53 1.84 8.90 -3.18
C LYS A 53 1.09 7.57 -3.21
N VAL A 54 1.39 6.75 -4.19
CA VAL A 54 0.83 5.40 -4.30
C VAL A 54 1.95 4.41 -4.59
N PRO A 55 1.93 3.23 -3.97
CA PRO A 55 0.89 2.79 -3.04
C PRO A 55 1.08 3.39 -1.65
N THR A 56 -0.01 3.80 -1.04
CA THR A 56 -0.05 4.12 0.39
C THR A 56 -0.75 2.96 1.06
N ILE A 57 -0.17 2.47 2.13
CA ILE A 57 -0.66 1.26 2.79
C ILE A 57 -1.08 1.59 4.21
N LYS A 58 -2.25 1.10 4.58
CA LYS A 58 -2.74 1.18 5.95
C LYS A 58 -2.62 -0.20 6.57
N PHE A 59 -2.00 -0.26 7.73
CA PHE A 59 -1.88 -1.50 8.50
C PHE A 59 -2.25 -1.19 9.94
N GLY A 60 -3.42 -1.67 10.35
CA GLY A 60 -3.97 -1.27 11.63
C GLY A 60 -4.22 0.24 11.63
N ASP A 61 -3.61 0.94 12.55
CA ASP A 61 -3.75 2.40 12.66
C ASP A 61 -2.62 3.17 11.99
N ARG A 62 -1.69 2.47 11.35
CA ARG A 62 -0.52 3.10 10.75
C ARG A 62 -0.66 3.22 9.26
N PHE A 63 -0.09 4.30 8.70
CA PHE A 63 -0.04 4.54 7.27
C PHE A 63 1.41 4.73 6.84
N PHE A 64 1.75 4.21 5.67
CA PHE A 64 3.06 4.49 5.07
C PHE A 64 2.95 4.40 3.56
N ALA A 65 3.80 5.16 2.87
CA ALA A 65 3.89 5.10 1.42
C ALA A 65 5.05 4.21 1.02
N CYS A 66 4.84 3.36 0.02
CA CYS A 66 5.89 2.49 -0.52
C CYS A 66 6.19 2.92 -1.95
N SER A 67 6.62 4.17 -2.09
CA SER A 67 6.92 4.77 -3.38
C SER A 67 8.27 5.49 -3.29
N PRO A 68 9.30 4.97 -3.96
CA PRO A 68 9.28 3.80 -4.83
C PRO A 68 9.10 2.48 -4.09
N PHE A 69 8.71 1.45 -4.81
CA PHE A 69 8.53 0.13 -4.22
C PHE A 69 9.82 -0.37 -3.58
N ASP A 70 9.72 -0.83 -2.35
CA ASP A 70 10.84 -1.34 -1.59
C ASP A 70 10.38 -2.57 -0.80
N PRO A 71 10.80 -3.77 -1.22
CA PRO A 71 10.37 -4.98 -0.53
C PRO A 71 10.85 -5.06 0.93
N TYR A 72 12.00 -4.44 1.21
CA TYR A 72 12.50 -4.41 2.59
C TYR A 72 11.59 -3.58 3.48
N GLN A 73 11.10 -2.45 2.95
CA GLN A 73 10.16 -1.61 3.70
C GLN A 73 8.86 -2.37 3.97
N LEU A 74 8.30 -3.02 2.95
CA LEU A 74 7.07 -3.80 3.12
C LEU A 74 7.26 -4.91 4.13
N SER A 75 8.35 -5.64 4.02
CA SER A 75 8.66 -6.73 4.95
C SER A 75 8.72 -6.22 6.39
N SER A 76 9.41 -5.13 6.59
CA SER A 76 9.59 -4.55 7.93
C SER A 76 8.30 -3.99 8.49
N GLU A 77 7.58 -3.20 7.69
CA GLU A 77 6.37 -2.51 8.17
C GLU A 77 5.23 -3.49 8.43
N LEU A 78 5.11 -4.54 7.63
CA LEU A 78 4.01 -5.50 7.75
C LEU A 78 4.41 -6.78 8.48
N ASN A 79 5.66 -6.88 8.89
CA ASN A 79 6.18 -8.06 9.59
C ASN A 79 5.99 -9.32 8.74
N ILE A 80 6.36 -9.24 7.47
CA ILE A 80 6.24 -10.33 6.50
C ILE A 80 7.65 -10.75 6.09
N PRO A 81 7.93 -12.08 5.96
CA PRO A 81 9.26 -12.50 5.52
C PRO A 81 9.55 -12.06 4.08
N LEU A 82 10.82 -11.77 3.80
CA LEU A 82 11.24 -11.39 2.46
C LEU A 82 11.12 -12.56 1.48
N LYS A 83 11.35 -13.77 1.96
CA LYS A 83 11.25 -14.98 1.14
C LYS A 83 9.96 -15.72 1.45
N LYS A 84 9.43 -16.37 0.44
CA LYS A 84 8.24 -17.19 0.61
C LYS A 84 8.48 -18.33 1.60
#